data_42be8d16548b8492b82ab0a94673785d
#
_entry.id   42be8d16548b8492b82ab0a94673785d
#
_cell.length_a   1.000
_cell.length_b   1.000
_cell.length_c   1.000
_cell.angle_alpha   90.00
_cell.angle_beta   90.00
_cell.angle_gamma   90.00
#
_symmetry.space_group_name_H-M   'P 1'
#
loop_
_entity.id
_entity.type
_entity.pdbx_description
1 polymer ?
#
loop_
_entity_poly.entity_id
_entity_poly.type
_entity_poly.pdbx_seq_one_letter_code
_entity_poly.pdbx_strand_id
1 'polypeptide(L)'
;MAARLLQPEHLDAILRRFSKRTATALRSADTLGGQITGLRRLILAVLIEQGKPLGAYELIDELGRLIGRSVKPTSIYRSIEDLIAGRLIARIASRNLFVACAHPGHPHDCVLLICERCGTTRELEDQRLDKLIREDAHKVGFEPNHRILEIEGTCGDCRTG
;
A
#
# COMPACT_ATOMS: atom_id res chain seq x y z
N MET A 1 20.00 11.62 14.03
CA MET A 1 20.34 10.24 14.46
C MET A 1 19.46 9.13 13.85
N ALA A 2 18.43 9.46 13.06
CA ALA A 2 17.58 8.44 12.41
C ALA A 2 18.18 7.84 11.11
N ALA A 3 19.17 8.48 10.50
CA ALA A 3 19.73 8.08 9.19
C ALA A 3 20.65 6.83 9.22
N ARG A 4 20.97 6.30 10.40
CA ARG A 4 21.81 5.10 10.55
C ARG A 4 20.99 3.79 10.62
N LEU A 5 19.69 3.84 10.31
CA LEU A 5 18.77 2.74 10.61
C LEU A 5 18.90 1.53 9.68
N LEU A 6 19.31 1.72 8.43
CA LEU A 6 19.53 0.64 7.48
C LEU A 6 20.73 1.01 6.59
N GLN A 7 21.86 0.41 6.85
CA GLN A 7 22.98 0.45 5.90
C GLN A 7 22.51 -0.23 4.61
N PRO A 8 22.86 0.29 3.42
CA PRO A 8 22.44 -0.29 2.14
C PRO A 8 22.67 -1.78 2.03
N GLU A 9 23.81 -2.26 2.49
CA GLU A 9 24.18 -3.68 2.48
C GLU A 9 23.26 -4.54 3.33
N HIS A 10 22.85 -4.04 4.50
CA HIS A 10 21.92 -4.75 5.38
C HIS A 10 20.51 -4.78 4.80
N LEU A 11 20.06 -3.66 4.22
CA LEU A 11 18.79 -3.58 3.50
C LEU A 11 18.74 -4.57 2.34
N ASP A 12 19.78 -4.63 1.52
CA ASP A 12 19.86 -5.55 0.39
C ASP A 12 19.84 -7.02 0.85
N ALA A 13 20.51 -7.35 1.95
CA ALA A 13 20.46 -8.69 2.52
C ALA A 13 19.06 -9.09 2.97
N ILE A 14 18.29 -8.16 3.56
CA ILE A 14 16.89 -8.39 3.94
C ILE A 14 16.03 -8.55 2.68
N LEU A 15 16.18 -7.65 1.70
CA LEU A 15 15.37 -7.65 0.47
C LEU A 15 15.55 -8.91 -0.39
N ARG A 16 16.72 -9.53 -0.36
CA ARG A 16 16.98 -10.83 -1.04
C ARG A 16 16.15 -11.99 -0.48
N ARG A 17 15.57 -11.85 0.70
CA ARG A 17 14.72 -12.88 1.33
C ARG A 17 13.28 -12.86 0.80
N PHE A 18 12.88 -11.80 0.11
CA PHE A 18 11.56 -11.66 -0.49
C PHE A 18 11.46 -12.40 -1.83
N SER A 19 10.24 -12.71 -2.26
CA SER A 19 9.96 -13.40 -3.51
C SER A 19 10.42 -12.60 -4.73
N LYS A 20 10.61 -13.29 -5.86
CA LYS A 20 10.90 -12.66 -7.16
C LYS A 20 9.80 -11.67 -7.57
N ARG A 21 8.53 -11.97 -7.22
CA ARG A 21 7.38 -11.09 -7.46
C ARG A 21 7.57 -9.75 -6.74
N THR A 22 7.90 -9.78 -5.46
CA THR A 22 8.15 -8.57 -4.65
C THR A 22 9.34 -7.78 -5.20
N ALA A 23 10.44 -8.45 -5.53
CA ALA A 23 11.60 -7.79 -6.11
C ALA A 23 11.29 -7.10 -7.45
N THR A 24 10.44 -7.69 -8.28
CA THR A 24 10.01 -7.08 -9.56
C THR A 24 9.12 -5.88 -9.32
N ALA A 25 8.13 -5.98 -8.42
CA ALA A 25 7.24 -4.87 -8.09
C ALA A 25 7.99 -3.67 -7.48
N LEU A 26 9.00 -3.92 -6.65
CA LEU A 26 9.87 -2.86 -6.11
C LEU A 26 10.65 -2.12 -7.20
N ARG A 27 11.16 -2.83 -8.22
CA ARG A 27 11.83 -2.20 -9.37
C ARG A 27 10.87 -1.32 -10.18
N SER A 28 9.65 -1.80 -10.40
CA SER A 28 8.62 -1.01 -11.08
C SER A 28 8.26 0.25 -10.28
N ALA A 29 8.17 0.16 -8.98
CA ALA A 29 7.92 1.31 -8.09
C ALA A 29 9.07 2.35 -8.14
N ASP A 30 10.33 1.91 -8.22
CA ASP A 30 11.50 2.80 -8.36
C ASP A 30 11.45 3.63 -9.67
N THR A 31 10.90 3.07 -10.75
CA THR A 31 10.79 3.79 -12.05
C THR A 31 9.71 4.87 -12.04
N LEU A 32 8.72 4.78 -11.15
CA LEU A 32 7.55 5.67 -11.12
C LEU A 32 7.71 6.84 -10.13
N GLY A 33 8.33 6.60 -8.98
CA GLY A 33 8.41 7.58 -7.89
C GLY A 33 9.82 8.02 -7.51
N GLY A 34 10.85 7.65 -8.27
CA GLY A 34 12.24 7.78 -7.86
C GLY A 34 12.65 6.68 -6.88
N GLN A 35 13.96 6.56 -6.65
CA GLN A 35 14.50 5.46 -5.84
C GLN A 35 13.93 5.45 -4.41
N ILE A 36 13.13 4.42 -4.12
CA ILE A 36 12.57 4.20 -2.80
C ILE A 36 13.63 3.52 -1.92
N THR A 37 14.03 4.17 -0.84
CA THR A 37 15.12 3.70 0.01
C THR A 37 14.71 3.42 1.44
N GLY A 38 15.55 2.66 2.13
CA GLY A 38 15.46 2.47 3.58
C GLY A 38 14.16 1.83 4.03
N LEU A 39 13.56 2.40 5.07
CA LEU A 39 12.36 1.86 5.72
C LEU A 39 11.15 1.82 4.79
N ARG A 40 10.99 2.82 3.92
CA ARG A 40 9.91 2.88 2.92
C ARG A 40 9.94 1.66 2.00
N ARG A 41 11.12 1.29 1.52
CA ARG A 41 11.30 0.13 0.66
C ARG A 41 10.93 -1.18 1.36
N LEU A 42 11.28 -1.32 2.65
CA LEU A 42 10.90 -2.50 3.44
C LEU A 42 9.41 -2.56 3.72
N ILE A 43 8.75 -1.44 4.05
CA ILE A 43 7.30 -1.38 4.25
C ILE A 43 6.59 -1.84 2.96
N LEU A 44 6.98 -1.27 1.83
CA LEU A 44 6.39 -1.64 0.54
C LEU A 44 6.63 -3.12 0.22
N ALA A 45 7.85 -3.63 0.45
CA ALA A 45 8.18 -5.05 0.26
C ALA A 45 7.32 -5.98 1.10
N VAL A 46 7.11 -5.65 2.39
CA VAL A 46 6.26 -6.43 3.30
C VAL A 46 4.82 -6.46 2.81
N LEU A 47 4.26 -5.31 2.44
CA LEU A 47 2.88 -5.23 1.96
C LEU A 47 2.67 -6.02 0.67
N ILE A 48 3.62 -5.97 -0.28
CA ILE A 48 3.56 -6.73 -1.53
C ILE A 48 3.66 -8.24 -1.26
N GLU A 49 4.59 -8.64 -0.39
CA GLU A 49 4.84 -10.05 -0.08
C GLU A 49 3.66 -10.70 0.63
N GLN A 50 3.08 -9.99 1.61
CA GLN A 50 1.92 -10.47 2.35
C GLN A 50 0.66 -10.54 1.47
N GLY A 51 0.54 -9.67 0.47
CA GLY A 51 -0.60 -9.66 -0.47
C GLY A 51 -1.95 -9.40 0.20
N LYS A 52 -1.95 -8.91 1.44
CA LYS A 52 -3.13 -8.56 2.24
C LYS A 52 -2.89 -7.24 2.97
N PRO A 53 -3.97 -6.52 3.34
CA PRO A 53 -3.85 -5.32 4.15
C PRO A 53 -3.25 -5.61 5.53
N LEU A 54 -2.40 -4.68 6.01
CA LEU A 54 -1.78 -4.74 7.33
C LEU A 54 -2.00 -3.43 8.09
N GLY A 55 -2.17 -3.53 9.40
CA GLY A 55 -2.16 -2.39 10.30
C GLY A 55 -0.76 -1.88 10.61
N ALA A 56 -0.66 -0.65 11.12
CA ALA A 56 0.63 -0.05 11.47
C ALA A 56 1.40 -0.88 12.51
N TYR A 57 0.71 -1.46 13.49
CA TYR A 57 1.34 -2.30 14.51
C TYR A 57 1.88 -3.62 13.93
N GLU A 58 1.13 -4.26 13.04
CA GLU A 58 1.58 -5.45 12.33
C GLU A 58 2.83 -5.17 11.48
N LEU A 59 2.87 -4.00 10.82
CA LEU A 59 4.05 -3.54 10.08
C LEU A 59 5.24 -3.30 11.02
N ILE A 60 5.04 -2.69 12.20
CA ILE A 60 6.09 -2.46 13.20
C ILE A 60 6.69 -3.80 13.64
N ASP A 61 5.85 -4.78 13.97
CA ASP A 61 6.28 -6.09 14.43
C ASP A 61 7.02 -6.87 13.35
N GLU A 62 6.50 -6.87 12.12
CA GLU A 62 7.12 -7.56 11.00
C GLU A 62 8.48 -6.95 10.64
N LEU A 63 8.55 -5.62 10.58
CA LEU A 63 9.79 -4.90 10.32
C LEU A 63 10.80 -5.08 11.45
N GLY A 64 10.35 -5.11 12.71
CA GLY A 64 11.17 -5.40 13.86
C GLY A 64 11.83 -6.79 13.76
N ARG A 65 11.06 -7.80 13.34
CA ARG A 65 11.56 -9.16 13.09
C ARG A 65 12.56 -9.21 11.95
N LEU A 66 12.28 -8.54 10.84
CA LEU A 66 13.16 -8.52 9.67
C LEU A 66 14.49 -7.81 9.93
N ILE A 67 14.45 -6.69 10.65
CA ILE A 67 15.61 -5.85 10.96
C ILE A 67 16.41 -6.39 12.16
N GLY A 68 15.79 -7.24 13.00
CA GLY A 68 16.39 -7.76 14.22
C GLY A 68 16.43 -6.75 15.37
N ARG A 69 15.61 -5.70 15.33
CA ARG A 69 15.49 -4.68 16.39
C ARG A 69 14.17 -3.91 16.29
N SER A 70 13.78 -3.28 17.39
CA SER A 70 12.60 -2.41 17.44
C SER A 70 12.71 -1.22 16.49
N VAL A 71 11.62 -0.91 15.78
CA VAL A 71 11.47 0.24 14.91
C VAL A 71 10.56 1.26 15.60
N LYS A 72 10.96 2.54 15.57
CA LYS A 72 10.16 3.61 16.19
C LYS A 72 8.85 3.80 15.43
N PRO A 73 7.69 3.80 16.10
CA PRO A 73 6.39 4.01 15.46
C PRO A 73 6.31 5.27 14.61
N THR A 74 6.89 6.38 15.07
CA THR A 74 6.92 7.66 14.34
C THR A 74 7.63 7.55 12.99
N SER A 75 8.67 6.71 12.88
CA SER A 75 9.39 6.48 11.61
C SER A 75 8.53 5.67 10.63
N ILE A 76 7.74 4.72 11.17
CA ILE A 76 6.81 3.92 10.36
C ILE A 76 5.71 4.82 9.79
N TYR A 77 5.02 5.60 10.65
CA TYR A 77 3.94 6.47 10.20
C TYR A 77 4.41 7.48 9.14
N ARG A 78 5.57 8.13 9.35
CA ARG A 78 6.13 9.03 8.36
C ARG A 78 6.44 8.32 7.03
N SER A 79 6.99 7.12 7.09
CA SER A 79 7.27 6.35 5.88
C SER A 79 6.00 5.89 5.16
N ILE A 80 4.93 5.57 5.90
CA ILE A 80 3.60 5.26 5.36
C ILE A 80 3.03 6.50 4.65
N GLU A 81 3.07 7.67 5.28
CA GLU A 81 2.61 8.93 4.69
C GLU A 81 3.34 9.24 3.37
N ASP A 82 4.67 9.10 3.35
CA ASP A 82 5.48 9.28 2.14
C ASP A 82 5.08 8.28 1.03
N LEU A 83 4.79 7.02 1.38
CA LEU A 83 4.36 5.99 0.43
C LEU A 83 2.94 6.25 -0.11
N ILE A 84 2.03 6.76 0.73
CA ILE A 84 0.68 7.18 0.30
C ILE A 84 0.79 8.37 -0.64
N ALA A 85 1.57 9.40 -0.27
CA ALA A 85 1.80 10.57 -1.12
C ALA A 85 2.42 10.19 -2.47
N GLY A 86 3.32 9.18 -2.48
CA GLY A 86 3.91 8.60 -3.69
C GLY A 86 2.99 7.64 -4.44
N ARG A 87 1.76 7.41 -3.97
CA ARG A 87 0.77 6.48 -4.59
C ARG A 87 1.29 5.05 -4.76
N LEU A 88 2.07 4.59 -3.82
CA LEU A 88 2.64 3.24 -3.78
C LEU A 88 1.83 2.31 -2.87
N ILE A 89 1.17 2.89 -1.89
CA ILE A 89 0.24 2.20 -0.98
C ILE A 89 -1.05 2.99 -0.83
N ALA A 90 -2.14 2.31 -0.54
CA ALA A 90 -3.42 2.90 -0.18
C ALA A 90 -3.74 2.63 1.29
N ARG A 91 -4.49 3.55 1.91
CA ARG A 91 -5.06 3.36 3.25
C ARG A 91 -6.52 2.94 3.11
N ILE A 92 -6.88 1.85 3.75
CA ILE A 92 -8.27 1.44 3.99
C ILE A 92 -8.73 2.18 5.23
N ALA A 93 -9.48 3.28 5.05
CA ALA A 93 -9.81 4.20 6.13
C ALA A 93 -10.78 3.57 7.14
N SER A 94 -11.75 2.78 6.65
CA SER A 94 -12.74 2.06 7.47
C SER A 94 -12.10 1.10 8.49
N ARG A 95 -10.92 0.57 8.18
CA ARG A 95 -10.22 -0.44 9.00
C ARG A 95 -8.87 0.01 9.53
N ASN A 96 -8.40 1.20 9.15
CA ASN A 96 -7.07 1.72 9.45
C ASN A 96 -5.94 0.74 9.06
N LEU A 97 -6.08 0.13 7.88
CA LEU A 97 -5.12 -0.80 7.29
C LEU A 97 -4.45 -0.17 6.07
N PHE A 98 -3.32 -0.74 5.66
CA PHE A 98 -2.54 -0.30 4.51
C PHE A 98 -2.37 -1.47 3.54
N VAL A 99 -2.42 -1.19 2.25
CA VAL A 99 -2.25 -2.18 1.17
C VAL A 99 -1.36 -1.61 0.08
N ALA A 100 -0.52 -2.46 -0.53
CA ALA A 100 0.25 -2.05 -1.70
C ALA A 100 -0.69 -1.82 -2.89
N CYS A 101 -0.49 -0.72 -3.63
CA CYS A 101 -1.24 -0.45 -4.84
C CYS A 101 -0.89 -1.46 -5.93
N ALA A 102 -1.90 -1.98 -6.63
CA ALA A 102 -1.69 -2.91 -7.73
C ALA A 102 -1.03 -2.22 -8.93
N HIS A 103 -1.37 -0.94 -9.16
CA HIS A 103 -0.88 -0.12 -10.27
C HIS A 103 -0.24 1.17 -9.74
N PRO A 104 0.99 1.11 -9.19
CA PRO A 104 1.65 2.27 -8.62
C PRO A 104 1.91 3.34 -9.68
N GLY A 105 1.81 4.62 -9.27
CA GLY A 105 2.11 5.77 -10.14
C GLY A 105 0.97 6.29 -11.01
N HIS A 106 -0.13 5.54 -11.16
CA HIS A 106 -1.34 6.06 -11.80
C HIS A 106 -2.11 6.98 -10.83
N PRO A 107 -2.83 8.00 -11.34
CA PRO A 107 -3.76 8.75 -10.51
C PRO A 107 -4.78 7.74 -9.95
N HIS A 108 -4.66 7.41 -8.65
CA HIS A 108 -5.51 6.41 -8.03
C HIS A 108 -6.88 7.00 -7.71
N ASP A 109 -7.75 6.83 -8.64
CA ASP A 109 -9.17 6.78 -8.39
C ASP A 109 -9.52 5.29 -8.24
N CYS A 110 -9.00 4.64 -7.18
CA CYS A 110 -9.21 3.22 -6.99
C CYS A 110 -10.49 2.93 -6.21
N VAL A 111 -11.13 1.86 -6.61
CA VAL A 111 -12.20 1.22 -5.85
C VAL A 111 -11.59 0.00 -5.15
N LEU A 112 -11.60 0.00 -3.84
CA LEU A 112 -11.14 -1.13 -3.04
C LEU A 112 -12.33 -2.02 -2.69
N LEU A 113 -12.33 -3.26 -3.19
CA LEU A 113 -13.27 -4.30 -2.81
C LEU A 113 -12.70 -5.05 -1.62
N ILE A 114 -13.39 -5.03 -0.48
CA ILE A 114 -12.91 -5.59 0.79
C ILE A 114 -13.82 -6.72 1.21
N CYS A 115 -13.27 -7.92 1.38
CA CYS A 115 -14.05 -9.05 1.90
C CYS A 115 -14.18 -8.93 3.42
N GLU A 116 -15.42 -8.89 3.92
CA GLU A 116 -15.71 -8.84 5.36
C GLU A 116 -15.36 -10.14 6.08
N ARG A 117 -15.37 -11.28 5.37
CA ARG A 117 -15.12 -12.61 5.96
C ARG A 117 -13.61 -12.93 6.09
N CYS A 118 -12.84 -12.75 5.02
CA CYS A 118 -11.41 -13.14 5.01
C CYS A 118 -10.43 -11.96 4.96
N GLY A 119 -10.92 -10.72 4.82
CA GLY A 119 -10.08 -9.53 4.76
C GLY A 119 -9.36 -9.33 3.41
N THR A 120 -9.51 -10.24 2.46
CA THR A 120 -8.92 -10.08 1.12
C THR A 120 -9.38 -8.77 0.49
N THR A 121 -8.44 -8.01 -0.06
CA THR A 121 -8.70 -6.76 -0.75
C THR A 121 -8.33 -6.89 -2.21
N ARG A 122 -9.17 -6.37 -3.09
CA ARG A 122 -8.92 -6.28 -4.53
C ARG A 122 -9.16 -4.85 -5.00
N GLU A 123 -8.32 -4.40 -5.89
CA GLU A 123 -8.48 -3.11 -6.56
C GLU A 123 -9.28 -3.32 -7.85
N LEU A 124 -10.28 -2.48 -8.06
CA LEU A 124 -11.07 -2.41 -9.27
C LEU A 124 -10.79 -1.08 -9.97
N GLU A 125 -10.35 -1.14 -11.21
CA GLU A 125 -10.22 0.01 -12.10
C GLU A 125 -11.40 0.03 -13.07
N ASP A 126 -12.20 1.09 -13.05
CA ASP A 126 -13.26 1.32 -14.02
C ASP A 126 -13.33 2.80 -14.39
N GLN A 127 -12.86 3.11 -15.59
CA GLN A 127 -12.86 4.49 -16.12
C GLN A 127 -14.27 5.07 -16.27
N ARG A 128 -15.31 4.23 -16.43
CA ARG A 128 -16.71 4.68 -16.51
C ARG A 128 -17.18 5.21 -15.16
N LEU A 129 -16.80 4.53 -14.08
CA LEU A 129 -17.13 4.96 -12.72
C LEU A 129 -16.42 6.26 -12.38
N ASP A 130 -15.14 6.39 -12.78
CA ASP A 130 -14.39 7.63 -12.61
C ASP A 130 -15.07 8.81 -13.30
N LYS A 131 -15.40 8.63 -14.58
CA LYS A 131 -16.09 9.65 -15.37
C LYS A 131 -17.44 10.06 -14.74
N LEU A 132 -18.24 9.07 -14.35
CA LEU A 132 -19.54 9.31 -13.72
C LEU A 132 -19.43 10.15 -12.46
N ILE A 133 -18.50 9.78 -11.57
CA ILE A 133 -18.32 10.51 -10.30
C ILE A 133 -17.84 11.93 -10.54
N ARG A 134 -16.91 12.15 -11.47
CA ARG A 134 -16.44 13.50 -11.85
C ARG A 134 -17.61 14.34 -12.41
N GLU A 135 -18.36 13.79 -13.34
CA GLU A 135 -19.50 14.49 -13.95
C GLU A 135 -20.56 14.90 -12.90
N ASP A 136 -20.88 14.00 -11.98
CA ASP A 136 -21.87 14.28 -10.93
C ASP A 136 -21.32 15.26 -9.87
N ALA A 137 -20.05 15.19 -9.52
CA ALA A 137 -19.40 16.15 -8.65
C ALA A 137 -19.43 17.58 -9.27
N HIS A 138 -19.13 17.70 -10.56
CA HIS A 138 -19.18 18.99 -11.27
C HIS A 138 -20.59 19.61 -11.29
N LYS A 139 -21.66 18.79 -11.39
CA LYS A 139 -23.04 19.28 -11.34
C LYS A 139 -23.39 19.98 -10.03
N VAL A 140 -22.72 19.59 -8.94
CA VAL A 140 -22.90 20.21 -7.62
C VAL A 140 -21.78 21.22 -7.29
N GLY A 141 -20.96 21.59 -8.28
CA GLY A 141 -19.89 22.59 -8.13
C GLY A 141 -18.66 22.07 -7.38
N PHE A 142 -18.42 20.75 -7.36
CA PHE A 142 -17.30 20.14 -6.67
C PHE A 142 -16.25 19.59 -7.66
N GLU A 143 -14.98 19.93 -7.46
CA GLU A 143 -13.84 19.41 -8.22
C GLU A 143 -13.10 18.34 -7.42
N PRO A 144 -13.24 17.03 -7.75
CA PRO A 144 -12.58 15.98 -7.02
C PRO A 144 -11.09 15.90 -7.41
N ASN A 145 -10.19 16.15 -6.45
CA ASN A 145 -8.74 16.04 -6.62
C ASN A 145 -8.21 14.63 -6.35
N HIS A 146 -8.90 13.87 -5.50
CA HIS A 146 -8.51 12.53 -5.08
C HIS A 146 -9.74 11.76 -4.60
N ARG A 147 -9.79 10.47 -4.92
CA ARG A 147 -10.90 9.59 -4.55
C ARG A 147 -10.39 8.24 -4.10
N ILE A 148 -10.94 7.76 -3.00
CA ILE A 148 -10.86 6.36 -2.57
C ILE A 148 -12.28 5.91 -2.29
N LEU A 149 -12.71 4.84 -2.96
CA LEU A 149 -13.98 4.16 -2.68
C LEU A 149 -13.68 2.82 -2.03
N GLU A 150 -14.30 2.57 -0.91
CA GLU A 150 -14.24 1.29 -0.22
C GLU A 150 -15.59 0.62 -0.34
N ILE A 151 -15.62 -0.60 -0.88
CA ILE A 151 -16.82 -1.41 -1.02
C ILE A 151 -16.61 -2.69 -0.23
N GLU A 152 -17.37 -2.87 0.82
CA GLU A 152 -17.36 -4.07 1.64
C GLU A 152 -18.35 -5.11 1.11
N GLY A 153 -17.97 -6.39 1.19
CA GLY A 153 -18.81 -7.47 0.72
C GLY A 153 -18.17 -8.84 0.94
N THR A 154 -18.60 -9.85 0.20
CA THR A 154 -18.07 -11.21 0.30
C THR A 154 -17.37 -11.62 -1.00
N CYS A 155 -16.11 -12.03 -0.93
CA CYS A 155 -15.37 -12.50 -2.10
C CYS A 155 -15.90 -13.85 -2.62
N GLY A 156 -15.54 -14.20 -3.84
CA GLY A 156 -15.98 -15.47 -4.48
C GLY A 156 -15.69 -16.69 -3.63
N ASP A 157 -14.47 -16.80 -3.09
CA ASP A 157 -14.04 -17.93 -2.27
C ASP A 157 -14.85 -18.08 -0.98
N CYS A 158 -15.18 -16.95 -0.34
CA CYS A 158 -16.01 -16.94 0.87
C CYS A 158 -17.50 -17.09 0.61
N ARG A 159 -17.96 -16.87 -0.62
CA ARG A 159 -19.37 -17.03 -1.02
C ARG A 159 -19.72 -18.47 -1.34
N THR A 160 -18.74 -19.26 -1.82
CA THR A 160 -18.92 -20.67 -2.22
C THR A 160 -18.53 -21.67 -1.12
N GLY A 161 -17.88 -21.21 -0.04
CA GLY A 161 -17.58 -21.97 1.19
C GLY A 161 -18.45 -21.49 2.33
#